data_6adc466671ce4c2f6e317df8c8dc4fb5
#
_entry.id   6adc466671ce4c2f6e317df8c8dc4fb5
#
_cell.length_a   1.000
_cell.length_b   1.000
_cell.length_c   1.000
_cell.angle_alpha   90.00
_cell.angle_beta   90.00
_cell.angle_gamma   90.00
#
_symmetry.space_group_name_H-M   'P 1'
#
loop_
_entity.id
_entity.type
_entity.pdbx_description
1 polymer ?
#
loop_
_entity_poly.entity_id
_entity_poly.type
_entity_poly.pdbx_seq_one_letter_code
_entity_poly.pdbx_strand_id
1 'polypeptide(L)'
;ADKKLRPDVYDHIWEGSFLQAHEGAYYSHLIEDARREGRLGNVHADPLMDTRAYFDIGGTGAKADATSIWTVQFYKSEIKVLGYYEAQGQPLATHVAWLRDQPQNIKTVVLPHDGRTHDKVYSVSYESALRDAGFNVVVVPNQGAGAAGHRVEATRRVLGSVHFNEPACTAGIEALCWYHEKRDENRGVGLGPNHDWSSHAADAFGMMAVVYEPPNTSWGKPLRVNLKGIV
;
A
#
# COMPACT_ATOMS: atom_id res chain seq x y z
N ALA A 1 13.07 -5.31 22.90
CA ALA A 1 11.61 -5.35 22.79
C ALA A 1 11.21 -6.05 21.49
N ASP A 2 11.81 -5.70 20.38
CA ASP A 2 11.44 -6.20 19.03
C ASP A 2 11.69 -7.70 18.84
N LYS A 3 12.78 -8.24 19.37
CA LYS A 3 13.09 -9.68 19.30
C LYS A 3 12.02 -10.59 19.96
N LYS A 4 11.27 -10.05 20.93
CA LYS A 4 10.16 -10.78 21.59
C LYS A 4 8.85 -10.69 20.83
N LEU A 5 8.67 -9.61 20.04
CA LEU A 5 7.44 -9.34 19.30
C LEU A 5 7.45 -10.00 17.92
N ARG A 6 8.62 -10.00 17.26
CA ARG A 6 8.79 -10.53 15.90
C ARG A 6 10.14 -11.26 15.78
N PRO A 7 10.31 -12.44 16.41
CA PRO A 7 11.57 -13.15 16.42
C PRO A 7 12.00 -13.65 15.03
N ASP A 8 11.03 -13.96 14.18
CA ASP A 8 11.19 -14.42 12.80
C ASP A 8 11.76 -13.36 11.85
N VAL A 9 11.56 -12.09 12.17
CA VAL A 9 12.00 -10.95 11.35
C VAL A 9 13.19 -10.21 11.97
N TYR A 10 13.44 -10.42 13.27
CA TYR A 10 14.46 -9.68 14.02
C TYR A 10 15.85 -9.76 13.40
N ASP A 11 16.28 -10.94 13.00
CA ASP A 11 17.62 -11.17 12.46
C ASP A 11 17.81 -10.47 11.09
N HIS A 12 16.76 -10.33 10.31
CA HIS A 12 16.77 -9.59 9.04
C HIS A 12 16.86 -8.08 9.24
N ILE A 13 16.11 -7.54 10.18
CA ILE A 13 16.04 -6.09 10.43
C ILE A 13 17.31 -5.56 11.11
N TRP A 14 17.84 -6.32 12.07
CA TRP A 14 18.91 -5.84 12.96
C TRP A 14 20.29 -6.38 12.62
N GLU A 15 20.39 -7.51 11.97
CA GLU A 15 21.67 -8.15 11.64
C GLU A 15 22.10 -7.93 10.17
N GLY A 16 21.34 -7.17 9.39
CA GLY A 16 21.71 -6.78 8.02
C GLY A 16 21.76 -7.95 7.05
N SER A 17 21.11 -9.07 7.37
CA SER A 17 20.98 -10.19 6.45
C SER A 17 20.19 -9.77 5.22
N PHE A 18 20.68 -10.09 4.03
CA PHE A 18 19.91 -9.93 2.80
C PHE A 18 18.59 -10.69 2.94
N LEU A 19 17.47 -10.03 2.65
CA LEU A 19 16.16 -10.66 2.62
C LEU A 19 16.23 -11.92 1.75
N GLN A 20 16.19 -13.08 2.39
CA GLN A 20 16.01 -14.33 1.65
C GLN A 20 14.58 -14.32 1.13
N ALA A 21 14.45 -14.35 -0.20
CA ALA A 21 13.14 -14.46 -0.82
C ALA A 21 12.47 -15.75 -0.34
N HIS A 22 11.29 -15.62 0.27
CA HIS A 22 10.49 -16.79 0.64
C HIS A 22 10.10 -17.55 -0.63
N GLU A 23 10.15 -18.88 -0.59
CA GLU A 23 9.67 -19.67 -1.71
C GLU A 23 8.20 -19.35 -2.01
N GLY A 24 7.89 -19.00 -3.25
CA GLY A 24 6.54 -18.55 -3.63
C GLY A 24 6.23 -17.08 -3.32
N ALA A 25 7.24 -16.27 -2.95
CA ALA A 25 7.05 -14.83 -2.77
C ALA A 25 6.54 -14.15 -4.03
N TYR A 26 5.55 -13.24 -3.86
CA TYR A 26 4.90 -12.59 -5.00
C TYR A 26 5.70 -11.46 -5.61
N TYR A 27 6.50 -10.73 -4.79
CA TYR A 27 7.08 -9.45 -5.20
C TYR A 27 8.59 -9.34 -4.98
N SER A 28 9.25 -10.29 -4.32
CA SER A 28 10.66 -10.19 -3.93
C SER A 28 11.58 -9.82 -5.11
N HIS A 29 11.42 -10.51 -6.25
CA HIS A 29 12.22 -10.23 -7.44
C HIS A 29 11.97 -8.84 -8.04
N LEU A 30 10.73 -8.32 -7.97
CA LEU A 30 10.38 -6.97 -8.44
C LEU A 30 10.94 -5.88 -7.54
N ILE A 31 11.03 -6.14 -6.24
CA ILE A 31 11.67 -5.25 -5.27
C ILE A 31 13.20 -5.26 -5.46
N GLU A 32 13.79 -6.41 -5.74
CA GLU A 32 15.22 -6.52 -6.09
C GLU A 32 15.54 -5.76 -7.38
N ASP A 33 14.68 -5.87 -8.40
CA ASP A 33 14.80 -5.09 -9.63
C ASP A 33 14.71 -3.58 -9.33
N ALA A 34 13.77 -3.17 -8.50
CA ALA A 34 13.64 -1.78 -8.07
C ALA A 34 14.90 -1.29 -7.35
N ARG A 35 15.52 -2.12 -6.52
CA ARG A 35 16.79 -1.80 -5.83
C ARG A 35 17.94 -1.66 -6.83
N ARG A 36 18.07 -2.61 -7.75
CA ARG A 36 19.12 -2.60 -8.79
C ARG A 36 19.00 -1.39 -9.73
N GLU A 37 17.77 -0.95 -10.00
CA GLU A 37 17.46 0.19 -10.84
C GLU A 37 17.53 1.55 -10.09
N GLY A 38 17.87 1.55 -8.81
CA GLY A 38 17.97 2.76 -7.99
C GLY A 38 16.63 3.39 -7.64
N ARG A 39 15.52 2.61 -7.70
CA ARG A 39 14.18 3.06 -7.32
C ARG A 39 13.88 2.90 -5.82
N LEU A 40 14.79 2.32 -5.04
CA LEU A 40 14.83 2.35 -3.59
C LEU A 40 15.89 3.33 -3.13
N GLY A 41 15.50 4.31 -2.31
CA GLY A 41 16.41 5.33 -1.80
C GLY A 41 15.67 6.51 -1.16
N ASN A 42 16.26 7.68 -1.20
CA ASN A 42 15.63 8.89 -0.68
C ASN A 42 14.65 9.47 -1.71
N VAL A 43 13.37 9.23 -1.51
CA VAL A 43 12.29 9.77 -2.35
C VAL A 43 11.56 10.87 -1.59
N HIS A 44 11.56 12.07 -2.15
CA HIS A 44 10.94 13.23 -1.52
C HIS A 44 9.56 13.51 -2.09
N ALA A 45 8.65 13.94 -1.20
CA ALA A 45 7.34 14.43 -1.60
C ALA A 45 7.48 15.75 -2.38
N ASP A 46 6.66 15.91 -3.41
CA ASP A 46 6.43 17.20 -4.04
C ASP A 46 5.38 17.96 -3.22
N PRO A 47 5.69 19.15 -2.66
CA PRO A 47 4.77 19.90 -1.81
C PRO A 47 3.53 20.41 -2.55
N LEU A 48 3.58 20.48 -3.88
CA LEU A 48 2.44 20.91 -4.71
C LEU A 48 1.50 19.77 -5.08
N MET A 49 1.88 18.52 -4.80
CA MET A 49 1.11 17.35 -5.17
C MET A 49 0.30 16.81 -3.97
N ASP A 50 -0.84 16.23 -4.29
CA ASP A 50 -1.68 15.54 -3.32
C ASP A 50 -1.01 14.25 -2.85
N THR A 51 -0.89 14.06 -1.53
CA THR A 51 -0.46 12.80 -0.93
C THR A 51 -1.69 12.04 -0.48
N ARG A 52 -1.76 10.76 -0.86
CA ARG A 52 -2.84 9.86 -0.49
C ARG A 52 -2.35 8.79 0.48
N ALA A 53 -3.19 8.45 1.45
CA ALA A 53 -2.94 7.36 2.38
C ALA A 53 -3.86 6.18 2.06
N TYR A 54 -3.29 4.99 1.88
CA TYR A 54 -4.00 3.75 1.56
C TYR A 54 -3.96 2.81 2.75
N PHE A 55 -5.13 2.40 3.21
CA PHE A 55 -5.31 1.60 4.41
C PHE A 55 -5.60 0.13 4.11
N ASP A 56 -5.06 -0.72 4.93
CA ASP A 56 -5.65 -1.99 5.33
C ASP A 56 -6.06 -1.87 6.80
N ILE A 57 -7.35 -2.08 7.09
CA ILE A 57 -7.91 -1.82 8.41
C ILE A 57 -7.80 -3.09 9.25
N GLY A 58 -7.00 -3.02 10.31
CA GLY A 58 -6.94 -4.03 11.35
C GLY A 58 -8.04 -3.87 12.41
N GLY A 59 -7.96 -4.67 13.43
CA GLY A 59 -8.88 -4.61 14.56
C GLY A 59 -8.33 -3.85 15.76
N THR A 60 -9.21 -3.62 16.76
CA THR A 60 -8.82 -3.11 18.08
C THR A 60 -8.62 -4.25 19.06
N GLY A 61 -7.51 -4.24 19.79
CA GLY A 61 -7.17 -5.24 20.80
C GLY A 61 -5.86 -5.97 20.54
N ALA A 62 -5.30 -6.58 21.59
CA ALA A 62 -3.94 -7.14 21.56
C ALA A 62 -3.73 -8.35 20.62
N LYS A 63 -4.80 -8.95 20.12
CA LYS A 63 -4.76 -10.09 19.19
C LYS A 63 -5.39 -9.76 17.83
N ALA A 64 -5.75 -8.51 17.62
CA ALA A 64 -6.33 -8.07 16.35
C ALA A 64 -5.26 -7.95 15.27
N ASP A 65 -5.68 -8.01 14.02
CA ASP A 65 -4.82 -7.73 12.88
C ASP A 65 -4.30 -6.29 12.93
N ALA A 66 -3.13 -6.07 12.39
CA ALA A 66 -2.54 -4.74 12.34
C ALA A 66 -3.25 -3.85 11.31
N THR A 67 -3.36 -2.56 11.61
CA THR A 67 -3.70 -1.56 10.60
C THR A 67 -2.42 -1.13 9.89
N SER A 68 -2.41 -1.22 8.57
CA SER A 68 -1.30 -0.81 7.73
C SER A 68 -1.68 0.38 6.85
N ILE A 69 -0.74 1.32 6.67
CA ILE A 69 -0.96 2.54 5.89
C ILE A 69 0.25 2.82 5.00
N TRP A 70 0.02 3.00 3.70
CA TRP A 70 1.01 3.52 2.77
C TRP A 70 0.68 4.94 2.36
N THR A 71 1.68 5.84 2.34
CA THR A 71 1.53 7.20 1.82
C THR A 71 2.19 7.33 0.45
N VAL A 72 1.43 7.86 -0.52
CA VAL A 72 1.81 7.78 -1.94
C VAL A 72 1.48 9.09 -2.66
N GLN A 73 2.37 9.49 -3.58
CA GLN A 73 2.12 10.51 -4.60
C GLN A 73 2.24 9.90 -6.00
N PHE A 74 1.42 10.37 -6.93
CA PHE A 74 1.47 9.97 -8.34
C PHE A 74 2.01 11.12 -9.18
N TYR A 75 3.15 10.91 -9.81
CA TYR A 75 3.76 11.92 -10.69
C TYR A 75 3.96 11.35 -12.08
N LYS A 76 3.16 11.78 -13.04
CA LYS A 76 3.15 11.20 -14.39
C LYS A 76 2.94 9.69 -14.33
N SER A 77 3.90 8.90 -14.85
CA SER A 77 3.90 7.43 -14.77
C SER A 77 4.61 6.88 -13.53
N GLU A 78 5.18 7.74 -12.68
CA GLU A 78 5.89 7.32 -11.47
C GLU A 78 4.96 7.29 -10.27
N ILE A 79 5.14 6.30 -9.42
CA ILE A 79 4.45 6.13 -8.14
C ILE A 79 5.49 6.33 -7.04
N LYS A 80 5.41 7.44 -6.32
CA LYS A 80 6.32 7.74 -5.20
C LYS A 80 5.70 7.26 -3.90
N VAL A 81 6.28 6.23 -3.31
CA VAL A 81 5.88 5.71 -2.00
C VAL A 81 6.74 6.39 -0.95
N LEU A 82 6.11 7.24 -0.13
CA LEU A 82 6.78 8.19 0.74
C LEU A 82 6.94 7.70 2.18
N GLY A 83 6.06 6.82 2.63
CA GLY A 83 6.09 6.29 4.00
C GLY A 83 5.19 5.08 4.17
N TYR A 84 5.52 4.33 5.22
CA TYR A 84 4.77 3.17 5.68
C TYR A 84 4.56 3.24 7.18
N TYR A 85 3.40 2.80 7.62
CA TYR A 85 3.02 2.68 9.02
C TYR A 85 2.28 1.38 9.24
N GLU A 86 2.56 0.74 10.37
CA GLU A 86 1.83 -0.42 10.84
C GLU A 86 1.67 -0.35 12.35
N ALA A 87 0.48 -0.63 12.85
CA ALA A 87 0.23 -0.72 14.28
C ALA A 87 -0.89 -1.71 14.58
N GLN A 88 -0.64 -2.57 15.56
CA GLN A 88 -1.58 -3.58 16.02
C GLN A 88 -2.41 -3.05 17.20
N GLY A 89 -3.73 -3.29 17.14
CA GLY A 89 -4.63 -3.05 18.26
C GLY A 89 -4.81 -1.59 18.70
N GLN A 90 -4.38 -0.65 17.88
CA GLN A 90 -4.45 0.77 18.19
C GLN A 90 -5.83 1.36 17.81
N PRO A 91 -6.33 2.32 18.60
CA PRO A 91 -7.55 3.04 18.25
C PRO A 91 -7.33 3.96 17.04
N LEU A 92 -8.39 4.25 16.29
CA LEU A 92 -8.35 5.12 15.11
C LEU A 92 -7.70 6.49 15.38
N ALA A 93 -7.86 7.04 16.57
CA ALA A 93 -7.24 8.31 16.97
C ALA A 93 -5.71 8.30 16.83
N THR A 94 -5.07 7.15 17.09
CA THR A 94 -3.62 6.96 16.91
C THR A 94 -3.24 7.04 15.42
N HIS A 95 -4.01 6.42 14.55
CA HIS A 95 -3.78 6.47 13.10
C HIS A 95 -4.00 7.88 12.54
N VAL A 96 -5.03 8.59 13.02
CA VAL A 96 -5.29 10.00 12.67
C VAL A 96 -4.14 10.90 13.13
N ALA A 97 -3.62 10.69 14.34
CA ALA A 97 -2.48 11.45 14.84
C ALA A 97 -1.24 11.23 13.96
N TRP A 98 -0.96 9.97 13.59
CA TRP A 98 0.14 9.64 12.69
C TRP A 98 0.00 10.32 11.32
N LEU A 99 -1.19 10.31 10.71
CA LEU A 99 -1.44 10.97 9.42
C LEU A 99 -1.16 12.48 9.48
N ARG A 100 -1.51 13.13 10.60
CA ARG A 100 -1.30 14.57 10.80
C ARG A 100 0.15 14.95 11.07
N ASP A 101 0.92 14.03 11.63
CA ASP A 101 2.34 14.24 11.96
C ASP A 101 3.27 14.03 10.74
N GLN A 102 2.72 13.60 9.60
CA GLN A 102 3.54 13.41 8.41
C GLN A 102 4.01 14.75 7.83
N PRO A 103 5.27 14.83 7.37
CA PRO A 103 5.82 16.07 6.79
C PRO A 103 5.11 16.48 5.48
N GLN A 104 4.58 15.51 4.74
CA GLN A 104 3.76 15.75 3.56
C GLN A 104 2.28 15.94 3.93
N ASN A 105 1.63 16.93 3.30
CA ASN A 105 0.23 17.18 3.55
C ASN A 105 -0.65 16.07 2.93
N ILE A 106 -1.10 15.14 3.77
CA ILE A 106 -2.02 14.07 3.37
C ILE A 106 -3.43 14.64 3.39
N LYS A 107 -4.08 14.69 2.22
CA LYS A 107 -5.45 15.19 2.08
C LYS A 107 -6.46 14.08 1.88
N THR A 108 -6.08 13.03 1.17
CA THR A 108 -6.98 11.96 0.78
C THR A 108 -6.60 10.66 1.46
N VAL A 109 -7.59 10.02 2.08
CA VAL A 109 -7.47 8.69 2.68
C VAL A 109 -8.33 7.72 1.87
N VAL A 110 -7.75 6.61 1.49
CA VAL A 110 -8.43 5.54 0.75
C VAL A 110 -8.58 4.34 1.67
N LEU A 111 -9.83 3.94 1.89
CA LEU A 111 -10.19 2.84 2.78
C LEU A 111 -10.69 1.63 1.98
N PRO A 112 -10.51 0.41 2.47
CA PRO A 112 -11.22 -0.76 1.99
C PRO A 112 -12.72 -0.64 2.30
N HIS A 113 -13.53 -1.53 1.73
CA HIS A 113 -15.00 -1.49 1.81
C HIS A 113 -15.55 -1.55 3.24
N ASP A 114 -14.86 -2.21 4.14
CA ASP A 114 -15.20 -2.35 5.57
C ASP A 114 -14.97 -1.06 6.37
N GLY A 115 -14.23 -0.09 5.82
CA GLY A 115 -14.11 1.26 6.38
C GLY A 115 -15.45 1.99 6.58
N ARG A 116 -16.54 1.52 5.95
CA ARG A 116 -17.91 1.96 6.18
C ARG A 116 -18.62 1.25 7.32
N THR A 117 -18.05 0.15 7.80
CA THR A 117 -18.69 -0.62 8.87
C THR A 117 -18.64 0.17 10.17
N HIS A 118 -19.80 0.31 10.80
CA HIS A 118 -19.91 1.01 12.07
C HIS A 118 -19.47 0.08 13.21
N ASP A 119 -18.70 0.62 14.14
CA ASP A 119 -18.48 -0.01 15.42
C ASP A 119 -19.82 -0.19 16.14
N LYS A 120 -20.10 -1.40 16.61
CA LYS A 120 -21.39 -1.75 17.23
C LYS A 120 -21.65 -1.00 18.55
N VAL A 121 -20.60 -0.50 19.19
CA VAL A 121 -20.68 0.17 20.49
C VAL A 121 -20.83 1.68 20.32
N TYR A 122 -20.07 2.28 19.40
CA TYR A 122 -19.98 3.75 19.26
C TYR A 122 -20.69 4.29 18.02
N SER A 123 -21.21 3.43 17.15
CA SER A 123 -21.86 3.82 15.88
C SER A 123 -20.99 4.71 14.97
N VAL A 124 -19.67 4.63 15.11
CA VAL A 124 -18.70 5.40 14.34
C VAL A 124 -17.96 4.46 13.38
N SER A 125 -17.89 4.84 12.11
CA SER A 125 -17.08 4.14 11.12
C SER A 125 -15.71 4.82 10.92
N TYR A 126 -14.74 4.11 10.37
CA TYR A 126 -13.48 4.73 9.94
C TYR A 126 -13.73 5.87 8.96
N GLU A 127 -14.66 5.69 8.01
CA GLU A 127 -15.05 6.72 7.06
C GLU A 127 -15.54 8.00 7.74
N SER A 128 -16.51 7.89 8.67
CA SER A 128 -17.06 9.07 9.35
C SER A 128 -16.02 9.78 10.20
N ALA A 129 -15.26 9.03 11.00
CA ALA A 129 -14.26 9.63 11.89
C ALA A 129 -13.11 10.32 11.13
N LEU A 130 -12.67 9.76 10.00
CA LEU A 130 -11.65 10.40 9.18
C LEU A 130 -12.17 11.64 8.44
N ARG A 131 -13.46 11.65 8.03
CA ARG A 131 -14.11 12.86 7.49
C ARG A 131 -14.22 13.95 8.54
N ASP A 132 -14.62 13.60 9.75
CA ASP A 132 -14.70 14.53 10.88
C ASP A 132 -13.31 15.06 11.28
N ALA A 133 -12.27 14.26 11.07
CA ALA A 133 -10.88 14.67 11.23
C ALA A 133 -10.36 15.60 10.11
N GLY A 134 -11.17 15.85 9.06
CA GLY A 134 -10.88 16.79 7.97
C GLY A 134 -10.26 16.18 6.72
N PHE A 135 -10.19 14.84 6.62
CA PHE A 135 -9.68 14.16 5.43
C PHE A 135 -10.77 14.00 4.35
N ASN A 136 -10.35 14.04 3.09
CA ASN A 136 -11.17 13.54 1.99
C ASN A 136 -11.07 11.99 2.00
N VAL A 137 -12.21 11.30 2.19
CA VAL A 137 -12.23 9.85 2.34
C VAL A 137 -12.89 9.20 1.14
N VAL A 138 -12.17 8.29 0.53
CA VAL A 138 -12.63 7.44 -0.57
C VAL A 138 -12.72 6.00 -0.05
N VAL A 139 -13.87 5.37 -0.16
CA VAL A 139 -14.03 3.95 0.21
C VAL A 139 -14.15 3.13 -1.06
N VAL A 140 -13.20 2.21 -1.23
CA VAL A 140 -13.17 1.31 -2.38
C VAL A 140 -14.26 0.26 -2.24
N PRO A 141 -15.06 0.01 -3.29
CA PRO A 141 -16.08 -1.04 -3.24
C PRO A 141 -15.50 -2.42 -2.96
N ASN A 142 -16.33 -3.31 -2.41
CA ASN A 142 -15.94 -4.71 -2.25
C ASN A 142 -15.60 -5.33 -3.61
N GLN A 143 -14.40 -5.89 -3.70
CA GLN A 143 -13.86 -6.47 -4.93
C GLN A 143 -14.36 -7.91 -5.19
N GLY A 144 -15.07 -8.51 -4.23
CA GLY A 144 -15.67 -9.84 -4.37
C GLY A 144 -14.67 -11.00 -4.25
N ALA A 145 -15.10 -12.16 -4.73
CA ALA A 145 -14.28 -13.36 -4.72
C ALA A 145 -13.01 -13.18 -5.59
N GLY A 146 -11.88 -13.67 -5.11
CA GLY A 146 -10.58 -13.53 -5.80
C GLY A 146 -9.89 -12.16 -5.61
N ALA A 147 -10.44 -11.28 -4.77
CA ALA A 147 -9.89 -9.94 -4.53
C ALA A 147 -8.40 -9.94 -4.18
N ALA A 148 -7.94 -10.88 -3.35
CA ALA A 148 -6.53 -10.99 -2.98
C ALA A 148 -5.64 -11.28 -4.21
N GLY A 149 -6.04 -12.21 -5.07
CA GLY A 149 -5.33 -12.48 -6.32
C GLY A 149 -5.32 -11.28 -7.27
N HIS A 150 -6.44 -10.56 -7.37
CA HIS A 150 -6.52 -9.33 -8.17
C HIS A 150 -5.57 -8.25 -7.64
N ARG A 151 -5.46 -8.08 -6.31
CA ARG A 151 -4.49 -7.16 -5.69
C ARG A 151 -3.05 -7.57 -5.99
N VAL A 152 -2.73 -8.88 -5.92
CA VAL A 152 -1.41 -9.39 -6.29
C VAL A 152 -1.04 -9.00 -7.72
N GLU A 153 -1.91 -9.28 -8.68
CA GLU A 153 -1.65 -8.97 -10.08
C GLU A 153 -1.61 -7.45 -10.36
N ALA A 154 -2.44 -6.65 -9.69
CA ALA A 154 -2.39 -5.21 -9.79
C ALA A 154 -1.04 -4.66 -9.26
N THR A 155 -0.60 -5.15 -8.11
CA THR A 155 0.69 -4.79 -7.51
C THR A 155 1.87 -5.12 -8.44
N ARG A 156 1.89 -6.32 -9.02
CA ARG A 156 2.92 -6.72 -9.99
C ARG A 156 3.02 -5.76 -11.18
N ARG A 157 1.87 -5.31 -11.69
CA ARG A 157 1.84 -4.37 -12.83
C ARG A 157 2.43 -3.00 -12.50
N VAL A 158 2.23 -2.50 -11.28
CA VAL A 158 2.66 -1.15 -10.92
C VAL A 158 4.07 -1.08 -10.36
N LEU A 159 4.61 -2.17 -9.79
CA LEU A 159 5.92 -2.18 -9.13
C LEU A 159 7.07 -1.71 -10.03
N GLY A 160 6.97 -1.90 -11.34
CA GLY A 160 7.94 -1.37 -12.30
C GLY A 160 8.03 0.16 -12.36
N SER A 161 7.01 0.86 -11.87
CA SER A 161 6.93 2.33 -11.84
C SER A 161 7.03 2.92 -10.42
N VAL A 162 7.26 2.07 -9.41
CA VAL A 162 7.29 2.49 -8.02
C VAL A 162 8.70 2.88 -7.59
N HIS A 163 8.78 4.02 -6.92
CA HIS A 163 9.96 4.53 -6.23
C HIS A 163 9.67 4.60 -4.74
N PHE A 164 10.47 3.93 -3.93
CA PHE A 164 10.29 3.87 -2.47
C PHE A 164 11.24 4.80 -1.74
N ASN A 165 10.71 5.61 -0.83
CA ASN A 165 11.50 6.27 0.20
C ASN A 165 11.94 5.20 1.22
N GLU A 166 13.05 4.52 0.93
CA GLU A 166 13.49 3.34 1.65
C GLU A 166 13.58 3.55 3.16
N PRO A 167 14.16 4.66 3.68
CA PRO A 167 14.25 4.86 5.13
C PRO A 167 12.91 4.90 5.85
N ALA A 168 11.85 5.42 5.20
CA ALA A 168 10.52 5.52 5.77
C ALA A 168 9.62 4.32 5.46
N CYS A 169 10.07 3.41 4.60
CA CYS A 169 9.28 2.29 4.09
C CYS A 169 9.88 0.91 4.39
N THR A 170 11.01 0.84 5.10
CA THR A 170 11.79 -0.41 5.31
C THR A 170 10.91 -1.57 5.74
N ALA A 171 10.12 -1.42 6.81
CA ALA A 171 9.27 -2.50 7.31
C ALA A 171 8.20 -2.95 6.30
N GLY A 172 7.61 -2.01 5.56
CA GLY A 172 6.64 -2.34 4.53
C GLY A 172 7.28 -3.01 3.30
N ILE A 173 8.47 -2.59 2.91
CA ILE A 173 9.25 -3.23 1.83
C ILE A 173 9.58 -4.66 2.21
N GLU A 174 10.00 -4.90 3.46
CA GLU A 174 10.27 -6.24 3.98
C GLU A 174 9.03 -7.12 3.93
N ALA A 175 7.88 -6.59 4.35
CA ALA A 175 6.61 -7.29 4.27
C ALA A 175 6.24 -7.63 2.81
N LEU A 176 6.41 -6.71 1.86
CA LEU A 176 6.18 -6.99 0.44
C LEU A 176 7.12 -8.08 -0.11
N CYS A 177 8.39 -8.09 0.32
CA CYS A 177 9.33 -9.14 -0.07
C CYS A 177 8.95 -10.51 0.51
N TRP A 178 8.38 -10.54 1.69
CA TRP A 178 7.98 -11.78 2.37
C TRP A 178 6.64 -12.32 1.89
N TYR A 179 5.71 -11.50 1.44
CA TYR A 179 4.36 -11.88 1.05
C TYR A 179 4.35 -12.96 -0.03
N HIS A 180 3.81 -14.12 0.30
CA HIS A 180 3.96 -15.33 -0.48
C HIS A 180 2.66 -16.13 -0.62
N GLU A 181 2.70 -17.11 -1.52
CA GLU A 181 1.62 -18.06 -1.73
C GLU A 181 1.61 -19.12 -0.63
N LYS A 182 0.45 -19.35 -0.02
CA LYS A 182 0.22 -20.53 0.78
C LYS A 182 0.17 -21.76 -0.12
N ARG A 183 0.93 -22.81 0.20
CA ARG A 183 0.96 -24.06 -0.57
C ARG A 183 0.47 -25.23 0.24
N ASP A 184 -0.23 -26.15 -0.42
CA ASP A 184 -0.48 -27.49 0.08
C ASP A 184 0.70 -28.38 -0.39
N GLU A 185 1.65 -28.64 0.50
CA GLU A 185 2.85 -29.43 0.20
C GLU A 185 2.53 -30.85 -0.24
N ASN A 186 1.42 -31.45 0.24
CA ASN A 186 1.01 -32.80 -0.11
C ASN A 186 0.46 -32.90 -1.53
N ARG A 187 -0.18 -31.83 -2.01
CA ARG A 187 -0.83 -31.80 -3.34
C ARG A 187 -0.04 -30.99 -4.35
N GLY A 188 0.96 -30.21 -3.91
CA GLY A 188 1.77 -29.36 -4.78
C GLY A 188 0.96 -28.21 -5.42
N VAL A 189 -0.17 -27.80 -4.81
CA VAL A 189 -1.04 -26.74 -5.34
C VAL A 189 -0.98 -25.49 -4.48
N GLY A 190 -1.01 -24.31 -5.14
CA GLY A 190 -1.17 -23.02 -4.49
C GLY A 190 -2.59 -22.86 -3.95
N LEU A 191 -2.71 -22.30 -2.76
CA LEU A 191 -3.98 -22.01 -2.07
C LEU A 191 -4.29 -20.51 -2.04
N GLY A 192 -3.55 -19.72 -2.82
CA GLY A 192 -3.63 -18.27 -2.80
C GLY A 192 -2.72 -17.63 -1.74
N PRO A 193 -2.83 -16.30 -1.56
CA PRO A 193 -1.97 -15.57 -0.65
C PRO A 193 -2.05 -16.07 0.79
N ASN A 194 -0.89 -16.20 1.45
CA ASN A 194 -0.83 -16.53 2.86
C ASN A 194 -1.25 -15.31 3.69
N HIS A 195 -2.07 -15.57 4.73
CA HIS A 195 -2.46 -14.53 5.66
C HIS A 195 -1.59 -14.62 6.91
N ASP A 196 -0.55 -13.80 6.92
CA ASP A 196 0.39 -13.63 8.02
C ASP A 196 0.71 -12.15 8.25
N TRP A 197 1.74 -11.85 9.02
CA TRP A 197 2.17 -10.49 9.31
C TRP A 197 2.44 -9.64 8.05
N SER A 198 2.85 -10.24 6.95
CA SER A 198 3.19 -9.54 5.69
C SER A 198 1.95 -9.16 4.88
N SER A 199 0.83 -9.82 5.12
CA SER A 199 -0.39 -9.62 4.35
C SER A 199 -0.99 -8.23 4.52
N HIS A 200 -0.88 -7.62 5.71
CA HIS A 200 -1.44 -6.29 5.97
C HIS A 200 -0.79 -5.20 5.08
N ALA A 201 0.55 -5.18 5.02
CA ALA A 201 1.27 -4.28 4.14
C ALA A 201 0.93 -4.52 2.67
N ALA A 202 0.87 -5.80 2.26
CA ALA A 202 0.57 -6.19 0.89
C ALA A 202 -0.87 -5.84 0.48
N ASP A 203 -1.84 -5.98 1.38
CA ASP A 203 -3.23 -5.66 1.13
C ASP A 203 -3.46 -4.15 1.02
N ALA A 204 -2.85 -3.34 1.91
CA ALA A 204 -2.87 -1.88 1.80
C ALA A 204 -2.21 -1.39 0.50
N PHE A 205 -1.05 -1.97 0.12
CA PHE A 205 -0.37 -1.65 -1.13
C PHE A 205 -1.19 -2.11 -2.36
N GLY A 206 -1.77 -3.29 -2.28
CA GLY A 206 -2.64 -3.84 -3.32
C GLY A 206 -3.90 -2.99 -3.52
N MET A 207 -4.43 -2.37 -2.46
CA MET A 207 -5.53 -1.41 -2.56
C MET A 207 -5.11 -0.20 -3.41
N MET A 208 -3.92 0.36 -3.18
CA MET A 208 -3.36 1.43 -4.01
C MET A 208 -3.25 0.99 -5.47
N ALA A 209 -2.70 -0.20 -5.70
CA ALA A 209 -2.46 -0.71 -7.05
C ALA A 209 -3.74 -0.96 -7.86
N VAL A 210 -4.82 -1.41 -7.20
CA VAL A 210 -6.13 -1.64 -7.84
C VAL A 210 -6.82 -0.36 -8.26
N VAL A 211 -6.70 0.71 -7.45
CA VAL A 211 -7.34 1.99 -7.75
C VAL A 211 -6.45 2.95 -8.55
N TYR A 212 -5.21 2.55 -8.83
CA TYR A 212 -4.30 3.35 -9.64
C TYR A 212 -4.75 3.36 -11.10
N GLU A 213 -5.03 4.55 -11.59
CA GLU A 213 -5.25 4.82 -13.01
C GLU A 213 -4.01 5.49 -13.58
N PRO A 214 -3.29 4.84 -14.52
CA PRO A 214 -2.16 5.48 -15.17
C PRO A 214 -2.63 6.73 -15.91
N PRO A 215 -1.81 7.79 -15.95
CA PRO A 215 -2.16 9.01 -16.67
C PRO A 215 -2.43 8.69 -18.14
N ASN A 216 -3.53 9.24 -18.64
CA ASN A 216 -3.84 9.10 -20.06
C ASN A 216 -2.80 9.84 -20.89
N THR A 217 -1.85 9.11 -21.47
CA THR A 217 -0.80 9.64 -22.35
C THR A 217 -1.25 9.86 -23.78
N SER A 218 -2.52 9.62 -24.10
CA SER A 218 -3.05 9.99 -25.41
C SER A 218 -3.04 11.52 -25.51
N TRP A 219 -1.95 12.07 -25.98
CA TRP A 219 -1.93 13.44 -26.53
C TRP A 219 -3.10 13.51 -27.48
N GLY A 220 -4.00 14.49 -27.26
CA GLY A 220 -5.22 14.63 -28.05
C GLY A 220 -4.92 14.48 -29.54
N LYS A 221 -5.82 13.84 -30.28
CA LYS A 221 -5.70 13.71 -31.74
C LYS A 221 -5.30 15.07 -32.28
N PRO A 222 -4.26 15.16 -33.15
CA PRO A 222 -3.84 16.46 -33.69
C PRO A 222 -5.07 17.17 -34.21
N LEU A 223 -5.24 18.43 -33.81
CA LEU A 223 -6.34 19.26 -34.25
C LEU A 223 -6.30 19.25 -35.79
N ARG A 224 -7.28 18.62 -36.41
CA ARG A 224 -7.48 18.72 -37.86
C ARG A 224 -7.97 20.14 -38.14
N VAL A 225 -7.03 21.05 -38.35
CA VAL A 225 -7.35 22.40 -38.83
C VAL A 225 -7.91 22.24 -40.24
N ASN A 226 -9.16 22.57 -40.41
CA ASN A 226 -9.76 22.61 -41.75
C ASN A 226 -9.26 23.88 -42.46
N LEU A 227 -8.26 23.72 -43.30
CA LEU A 227 -7.69 24.83 -44.12
C LEU A 227 -8.56 25.20 -45.31
N LYS A 228 -9.79 24.69 -45.44
CA LYS A 228 -10.72 25.12 -46.47
C LYS A 228 -11.30 26.48 -46.09
N GLY A 229 -10.76 27.55 -46.65
CA GLY A 229 -11.29 28.90 -46.49
C GLY A 229 -10.27 30.00 -46.24
N ILE A 230 -8.98 29.71 -46.34
CA ILE A 230 -7.94 30.73 -46.37
C ILE A 230 -7.51 30.88 -47.86
N VAL A 231 -8.11 31.82 -48.54
CA VAL A 231 -7.70 32.34 -49.84
C VAL A 231 -7.11 33.72 -49.60
#